data_b1fa1647746a9c9b246e117ba92c6058
#
_entry.id   b1fa1647746a9c9b246e117ba92c6058
#
_cell.length_a   1.000
_cell.length_b   1.000
_cell.length_c   1.000
_cell.angle_alpha   90.00
_cell.angle_beta   90.00
_cell.angle_gamma   90.00
#
_symmetry.space_group_name_H-M   'P 1'
#
loop_
_entity.id
_entity.type
_entity.pdbx_description
1 polymer ?
#
loop_
_entity_poly.entity_id
_entity_poly.type
_entity_poly.pdbx_seq_one_letter_code
_entity_poly.pdbx_strand_id
1 'polypeptide(L)'
;MAVRSFRSREFRQRLEMLPERVQALAHENFLLWEEDPGHPSLNFKKVTGNNWSARVGIHDCALGHFVRDGSLWEWIGIHAEYDRLA
;
A
#
# COMPACT_ATOMS: atom_id res chain seq x y z
N MET A 1 16.96 -6.69 -6.72
CA MET A 1 16.25 -6.27 -7.94
C MET A 1 14.98 -5.52 -7.56
N ALA A 2 14.79 -4.35 -8.12
CA ALA A 2 13.61 -3.54 -7.82
C ALA A 2 12.35 -4.17 -8.41
N VAL A 3 11.22 -4.09 -7.70
CA VAL A 3 9.93 -4.60 -8.12
C VAL A 3 9.04 -3.41 -8.47
N ARG A 4 8.35 -3.48 -9.60
CA ARG A 4 7.47 -2.39 -10.01
C ARG A 4 6.24 -2.29 -9.13
N SER A 5 5.78 -1.07 -8.92
CA SER A 5 4.60 -0.78 -8.11
C SER A 5 3.67 0.10 -8.93
N PHE A 6 2.48 -0.42 -9.21
CA PHE A 6 1.44 0.28 -9.97
C PHE A 6 0.33 0.71 -9.02
N ARG A 7 -0.34 1.80 -9.37
CA ARG A 7 -1.44 2.34 -8.57
C ARG A 7 -2.68 2.48 -9.43
N SER A 8 -3.80 1.91 -8.95
CA SER A 8 -5.08 2.02 -9.65
C SER A 8 -5.61 3.45 -9.56
N ARG A 9 -6.60 3.75 -10.40
CA ARG A 9 -7.29 5.03 -10.36
C ARG A 9 -7.96 5.26 -9.01
N GLU A 10 -8.64 4.26 -8.48
CA GLU A 10 -9.28 4.34 -7.17
C GLU A 10 -8.27 4.63 -6.07
N PHE A 11 -7.13 3.95 -6.11
CA PHE A 11 -6.05 4.18 -5.16
C PHE A 11 -5.60 5.64 -5.17
N ARG A 12 -5.38 6.19 -6.37
CA ARG A 12 -4.94 7.58 -6.52
C ARG A 12 -5.98 8.56 -5.98
N GLN A 13 -7.26 8.32 -6.25
CA GLN A 13 -8.34 9.17 -5.76
C GLN A 13 -8.40 9.15 -4.23
N ARG A 14 -8.30 7.98 -3.64
CA ARG A 14 -8.30 7.85 -2.19
C ARG A 14 -7.07 8.52 -1.55
N LEU A 15 -5.92 8.36 -2.17
CA LEU A 15 -4.67 8.98 -1.70
C LEU A 15 -4.78 10.50 -1.67
N GLU A 16 -5.35 11.09 -2.72
CA GLU A 16 -5.52 12.54 -2.81
C GLU A 16 -6.42 13.11 -1.71
N MET A 17 -7.31 12.29 -1.16
CA MET A 17 -8.21 12.71 -0.08
C MET A 17 -7.57 12.61 1.31
N LEU A 18 -6.41 12.01 1.41
CA LEU A 18 -5.70 11.89 2.68
C LEU A 18 -4.88 13.14 2.97
N PRO A 19 -4.55 13.41 4.25
CA PRO A 19 -3.68 14.53 4.59
C PRO A 19 -2.34 14.47 3.84
N GLU A 20 -1.78 15.62 3.53
CA GLU A 20 -0.51 15.69 2.79
C GLU A 20 0.60 14.89 3.45
N ARG A 21 0.64 14.88 4.77
CA ARG A 21 1.63 14.10 5.53
C ARG A 21 1.52 12.60 5.21
N VAL A 22 0.29 12.10 5.11
CA VAL A 22 0.06 10.70 4.78
C VAL A 22 0.41 10.42 3.32
N GLN A 23 0.13 11.35 2.43
CA GLN A 23 0.52 11.23 1.02
C GLN A 23 2.03 11.12 0.88
N ALA A 24 2.78 11.93 1.62
CA ALA A 24 4.24 11.87 1.60
C ALA A 24 4.77 10.55 2.13
N LEU A 25 4.19 10.06 3.24
CA LEU A 25 4.55 8.75 3.81
C LEU A 25 4.25 7.62 2.82
N ALA A 26 3.10 7.69 2.15
CA ALA A 26 2.74 6.70 1.16
C ALA A 26 3.75 6.65 0.02
N HIS A 27 4.16 7.82 -0.46
CA HIS A 27 5.16 7.90 -1.52
C HIS A 27 6.50 7.28 -1.10
N GLU A 28 6.98 7.62 0.09
CA GLU A 28 8.20 7.04 0.64
C GLU A 28 8.10 5.52 0.77
N ASN A 29 6.96 5.04 1.24
CA ASN A 29 6.75 3.61 1.42
C ASN A 29 6.67 2.85 0.09
N PHE A 30 6.15 3.48 -0.96
CA PHE A 30 6.17 2.87 -2.29
C PHE A 30 7.59 2.69 -2.80
N LEU A 31 8.42 3.71 -2.64
CA LEU A 31 9.83 3.62 -3.04
C LEU A 31 10.55 2.54 -2.24
N LEU A 32 10.30 2.50 -0.94
CA LEU A 32 10.89 1.48 -0.08
C LEU A 32 10.43 0.08 -0.48
N TRP A 33 9.13 -0.10 -0.78
CA TRP A 33 8.61 -1.39 -1.19
C TRP A 33 9.24 -1.86 -2.50
N GLU A 34 9.46 -0.96 -3.44
CA GLU A 34 10.13 -1.30 -4.70
C GLU A 34 11.57 -1.75 -4.50
N GLU A 35 12.25 -1.20 -3.50
CA GLU A 35 13.62 -1.59 -3.18
C GLU A 35 13.69 -2.83 -2.29
N ASP A 36 12.83 -2.89 -1.28
CA ASP A 36 12.87 -3.93 -0.26
C ASP A 36 11.47 -4.21 0.29
N PRO A 37 10.68 -5.04 -0.40
CA PRO A 37 9.32 -5.36 0.07
C PRO A 37 9.30 -6.06 1.42
N GLY A 38 10.41 -6.65 1.85
CA GLY A 38 10.51 -7.30 3.14
C GLY A 38 10.90 -6.38 4.29
N HIS A 39 11.02 -5.06 4.04
CA HIS A 39 11.42 -4.12 5.09
C HIS A 39 10.41 -4.12 6.24
N PRO A 40 10.87 -4.24 7.52
CA PRO A 40 9.95 -4.37 8.66
C PRO A 40 8.95 -3.23 8.82
N SER A 41 9.33 -2.00 8.47
CA SER A 41 8.43 -0.84 8.61
C SER A 41 7.19 -0.91 7.72
N LEU A 42 7.23 -1.69 6.65
CA LEU A 42 6.08 -1.88 5.75
C LEU A 42 5.06 -2.86 6.29
N ASN A 43 5.49 -3.76 7.18
CA ASN A 43 4.64 -4.84 7.68
C ASN A 43 3.84 -5.49 6.53
N PHE A 44 4.53 -5.73 5.42
CA PHE A 44 3.94 -6.28 4.21
C PHE A 44 3.53 -7.72 4.44
N LYS A 45 2.25 -8.01 4.30
CA LYS A 45 1.73 -9.34 4.60
C LYS A 45 0.52 -9.70 3.74
N LYS A 46 0.37 -10.99 3.52
CA LYS A 46 -0.80 -11.52 2.83
C LYS A 46 -2.03 -11.44 3.74
N VAL A 47 -3.13 -10.99 3.18
CA VAL A 47 -4.40 -10.88 3.91
C VAL A 47 -5.32 -12.05 3.53
N THR A 48 -5.71 -12.12 2.25
CA THR A 48 -6.54 -13.22 1.74
C THR A 48 -6.20 -13.44 0.26
N GLY A 49 -6.20 -14.70 -0.17
CA GLY A 49 -5.93 -15.03 -1.57
C GLY A 49 -4.65 -14.38 -2.08
N ASN A 50 -4.76 -13.53 -3.09
CA ASN A 50 -3.64 -12.77 -3.63
C ASN A 50 -3.62 -11.31 -3.15
N ASN A 51 -4.38 -11.00 -2.11
CA ASN A 51 -4.44 -9.65 -1.54
C ASN A 51 -3.41 -9.49 -0.44
N TRP A 52 -2.67 -8.39 -0.51
CA TRP A 52 -1.61 -8.06 0.42
C TRP A 52 -1.82 -6.66 0.99
N SER A 53 -1.34 -6.45 2.20
CA SER A 53 -1.38 -5.14 2.83
C SER A 53 0.03 -4.65 3.14
N ALA A 54 0.21 -3.34 3.08
CA ALA A 54 1.43 -2.68 3.50
C ALA A 54 1.06 -1.49 4.40
N ARG A 55 1.84 -1.29 5.45
CA ARG A 55 1.59 -0.19 6.38
C ARG A 55 2.06 1.13 5.80
N VAL A 56 1.26 2.17 6.04
CA VAL A 56 1.60 3.56 5.68
C VAL A 56 1.50 4.38 6.94
N GLY A 57 2.62 4.60 7.62
CA GLY A 57 2.60 5.23 8.94
C GLY A 57 1.95 4.32 9.97
N ILE A 58 1.48 4.88 11.08
CA ILE A 58 0.91 4.11 12.18
C ILE A 58 -0.62 3.94 12.10
N HIS A 59 -1.29 4.78 11.29
CA HIS A 59 -2.76 4.78 11.23
C HIS A 59 -3.32 4.33 9.88
N ASP A 60 -2.51 4.24 8.86
CA ASP A 60 -2.96 3.97 7.50
C ASP A 60 -2.36 2.70 6.95
N CYS A 61 -3.04 2.11 5.97
CA CYS A 61 -2.53 0.96 5.26
C CYS A 61 -3.02 0.96 3.81
N ALA A 62 -2.29 0.25 2.96
CA ALA A 62 -2.61 0.10 1.55
C ALA A 62 -2.87 -1.37 1.26
N LEU A 63 -3.80 -1.64 0.34
CA LEU A 63 -4.12 -2.98 -0.12
C LEU A 63 -3.80 -3.11 -1.60
N GLY A 64 -3.26 -4.24 -1.97
CA GLY A 64 -2.95 -4.52 -3.35
C GLY A 64 -2.76 -6.00 -3.59
N HIS A 65 -2.43 -6.36 -4.81
CA HIS A 65 -2.12 -7.73 -5.16
C HIS A 65 -0.99 -7.77 -6.18
N PHE A 66 -0.34 -8.91 -6.28
CA PHE A 66 0.70 -9.11 -7.28
C PHE A 66 0.09 -9.24 -8.66
N VAL A 67 0.72 -8.60 -9.62
CA VAL A 67 0.43 -8.72 -11.03
C VAL A 67 1.70 -9.22 -11.73
N ARG A 68 1.62 -9.46 -13.03
CA ARG A 68 2.72 -10.07 -13.78
C ARG A 68 4.07 -9.37 -13.57
N ASP A 69 4.07 -8.05 -13.57
CA ASP A 69 5.31 -7.27 -13.53
C ASP A 69 5.57 -6.57 -12.19
N GLY A 70 4.82 -6.92 -11.13
CA GLY A 70 5.01 -6.28 -9.84
C GLY A 70 3.77 -6.37 -8.98
N SER A 71 3.36 -5.25 -8.39
CA SER A 71 2.14 -5.17 -7.60
C SER A 71 1.24 -4.05 -8.09
N LEU A 72 -0.06 -4.24 -7.94
CA LEU A 72 -1.06 -3.22 -8.21
C LEU A 72 -1.73 -2.85 -6.89
N TRP A 73 -1.56 -1.61 -6.47
CA TRP A 73 -2.17 -1.07 -5.26
C TRP A 73 -3.53 -0.51 -5.61
N GLU A 74 -4.57 -0.99 -4.94
CA GLU A 74 -5.95 -0.70 -5.28
C GLU A 74 -6.69 0.13 -4.25
N TRP A 75 -6.22 0.16 -3.00
CA TRP A 75 -6.91 0.83 -1.91
C TRP A 75 -5.90 1.36 -0.91
N ILE A 76 -6.20 2.52 -0.34
CA ILE A 76 -5.45 3.10 0.76
C ILE A 76 -6.43 3.83 1.67
N GLY A 77 -6.22 3.74 2.97
CA GLY A 77 -7.08 4.39 3.94
C GLY A 77 -6.62 4.13 5.35
N ILE A 78 -7.43 4.55 6.32
CA ILE A 78 -7.11 4.34 7.73
C ILE A 78 -7.32 2.87 8.10
N HIS A 79 -6.55 2.42 9.09
CA HIS A 79 -6.59 1.01 9.52
C HIS A 79 -7.98 0.57 9.99
N ALA A 80 -8.73 1.47 10.62
CA ALA A 80 -10.09 1.16 11.05
C ALA A 80 -11.01 0.80 9.90
N GLU A 81 -10.89 1.46 8.75
CA GLU A 81 -11.64 1.10 7.55
C GLU A 81 -11.17 -0.25 6.99
N TYR A 82 -9.88 -0.47 7.00
CA TYR A 82 -9.28 -1.73 6.57
C TYR A 82 -9.87 -2.92 7.35
N ASP A 83 -10.00 -2.79 8.68
CA ASP A 83 -10.55 -3.83 9.52
C ASP A 83 -11.98 -4.21 9.15
N ARG A 84 -12.75 -3.28 8.60
CA ARG A 84 -14.11 -3.55 8.12
C ARG A 84 -14.10 -4.30 6.79
N LEU A 85 -13.08 -4.10 5.97
CA LEU A 85 -12.95 -4.74 4.67
C LEU A 85 -12.39 -6.17 4.79
N ALA A 86 -11.58 -6.37 5.79
CA ALA A 86 -11.00 -7.66 6.06
C ALA A 86 -11.91 -8.47 6.97
#